data_259c9795b78aaf2b3c778bcd3a74ed5a
#
_entry.id   259c9795b78aaf2b3c778bcd3a74ed5a
#
_cell.length_a   1.000
_cell.length_b   1.000
_cell.length_c   1.000
_cell.angle_alpha   90.00
_cell.angle_beta   90.00
_cell.angle_gamma   90.00
#
_symmetry.space_group_name_H-M   'P 1'
#
loop_
_entity.id
_entity.type
_entity.pdbx_description
1 polymer ?
#
loop_
_entity_poly.entity_id
_entity_poly.type
_entity_poly.pdbx_seq_one_letter_code
_entity_poly.pdbx_strand_id
1 'polypeptide(L)'
;MALCMKNRKEEKMENAKISNLYDLNETIAKEYLEQFTYPWEALKGISEFIKKLGPTLDPEKFEKRGEDIWVAKSAKVAPTACLNGPLIIDEEAEVRHCAFVRGSAIVGKGSVVGNSTELKNDIIFNSVQVPHYNYV
;
A
#
# COMPACT_ATOMS: atom_id res chain seq x y z
N MET A 1 1.84 40.37 9.93
CA MET A 1 1.32 39.54 8.85
C MET A 1 2.23 38.36 8.46
N ALA A 2 3.52 38.60 8.26
CA ALA A 2 4.48 37.54 7.90
C ALA A 2 4.64 36.41 8.95
N LEU A 3 4.62 36.74 10.24
CA LEU A 3 4.78 35.80 11.36
C LEU A 3 3.58 34.83 11.46
N CYS A 4 2.37 35.34 11.23
CA CYS A 4 1.14 34.52 11.27
C CYS A 4 1.03 33.53 10.08
N MET A 5 1.57 33.88 8.92
CA MET A 5 1.63 33.02 7.76
C MET A 5 2.70 31.91 7.91
N LYS A 6 3.82 32.22 8.56
CA LYS A 6 4.89 31.25 8.83
C LYS A 6 4.43 30.16 9.80
N ASN A 7 3.77 30.54 10.89
CA ASN A 7 3.23 29.60 11.87
C ASN A 7 2.18 28.64 11.25
N ARG A 8 1.27 29.16 10.41
CA ARG A 8 0.26 28.34 9.73
C ARG A 8 0.86 27.33 8.75
N LYS A 9 1.96 27.67 8.09
CA LYS A 9 2.65 26.76 7.16
C LYS A 9 3.40 25.67 7.92
N GLU A 10 4.06 26.02 9.01
CA GLU A 10 4.75 25.08 9.90
C GLU A 10 3.76 24.10 10.55
N GLU A 11 2.61 24.58 11.05
CA GLU A 11 1.55 23.78 11.62
C GLU A 11 0.93 22.79 10.59
N LYS A 12 0.72 23.25 9.35
CA LYS A 12 0.25 22.37 8.25
C LYS A 12 1.27 21.29 7.90
N MET A 13 2.56 21.59 7.92
CA MET A 13 3.61 20.60 7.66
C MET A 13 3.74 19.61 8.80
N GLU A 14 3.57 20.05 10.06
CA GLU A 14 3.54 19.14 11.21
C GLU A 14 2.41 18.13 11.11
N ASN A 15 1.21 18.59 10.75
CA ASN A 15 0.03 17.71 10.59
C ASN A 15 0.14 16.74 9.41
N ALA A 16 1.07 16.95 8.46
CA ALA A 16 1.30 16.09 7.31
C ALA A 16 2.35 14.99 7.58
N LYS A 17 2.91 14.92 8.78
CA LYS A 17 3.87 13.87 9.13
C LYS A 17 3.21 12.49 9.19
N ILE A 18 3.94 11.47 8.77
CA ILE A 18 3.51 10.06 8.85
C ILE A 18 3.03 9.72 10.26
N SER A 19 3.79 10.12 11.30
CA SER A 19 3.45 9.87 12.70
C SER A 19 2.11 10.47 13.16
N ASN A 20 1.64 11.51 12.48
CA ASN A 20 0.39 12.19 12.81
C ASN A 20 -0.78 11.75 11.93
N LEU A 21 -0.49 11.17 10.77
CA LEU A 21 -1.51 10.77 9.79
C LEU A 21 -1.91 9.29 9.89
N TYR A 22 -0.97 8.42 10.29
CA TYR A 22 -1.16 6.98 10.15
C TYR A 22 -0.84 6.22 11.45
N ASP A 23 -1.65 5.20 11.74
CA ASP A 23 -1.27 4.14 12.67
C ASP A 23 -0.44 3.10 11.90
N LEU A 24 0.87 3.11 12.10
CA LEU A 24 1.78 2.21 11.42
C LEU A 24 1.69 0.74 11.88
N ASN A 25 0.89 0.44 12.91
CA ASN A 25 0.59 -0.94 13.26
C ASN A 25 -0.42 -1.58 12.29
N GLU A 26 -1.08 -0.77 11.49
CA GLU A 26 -2.06 -1.19 10.49
C GLU A 26 -1.45 -1.38 9.09
N THR A 27 -0.16 -1.74 9.02
CA THR A 27 0.49 -2.08 7.75
C THR A 27 1.75 -2.93 7.96
N ILE A 28 2.00 -3.86 7.05
CA ILE A 28 3.25 -4.63 7.01
C ILE A 28 4.46 -3.75 6.60
N ALA A 29 4.20 -2.54 6.12
CA ALA A 29 5.24 -1.58 5.71
C ALA A 29 5.72 -0.66 6.84
N LYS A 30 5.39 -0.96 8.10
CA LYS A 30 5.74 -0.15 9.27
C LYS A 30 7.22 0.26 9.28
N GLU A 31 8.13 -0.71 9.30
CA GLU A 31 9.58 -0.46 9.39
C GLU A 31 10.11 0.38 8.21
N TYR A 32 9.47 0.29 7.07
CA TYR A 32 9.81 1.10 5.91
C TYR A 32 9.34 2.54 6.09
N LEU A 33 8.08 2.75 6.52
CA LEU A 33 7.48 4.06 6.67
C LEU A 33 8.08 4.85 7.84
N GLU A 34 8.54 4.19 8.90
CA GLU A 34 9.22 4.81 10.04
C GLU A 34 10.52 5.54 9.65
N GLN A 35 11.11 5.23 8.48
CA GLN A 35 12.32 5.87 7.99
C GLN A 35 12.09 7.28 7.42
N PHE A 36 10.84 7.69 7.24
CA PHE A 36 10.46 8.92 6.58
C PHE A 36 9.66 9.85 7.51
N THR A 37 9.75 11.14 7.23
CA THR A 37 8.95 12.13 7.95
C THR A 37 7.60 12.34 7.27
N TYR A 38 7.60 12.42 5.94
CA TYR A 38 6.39 12.70 5.16
C TYR A 38 6.06 11.57 4.19
N PRO A 39 4.76 11.30 3.93
CA PRO A 39 4.33 10.18 3.07
C PRO A 39 4.95 10.18 1.67
N TRP A 40 5.08 11.34 1.05
CA TRP A 40 5.61 11.44 -0.32
C TRP A 40 7.09 11.05 -0.44
N GLU A 41 7.84 11.08 0.66
CA GLU A 41 9.25 10.65 0.67
C GLU A 41 9.38 9.15 0.46
N ALA A 42 8.38 8.36 0.90
CA ALA A 42 8.36 6.91 0.79
C ALA A 42 8.09 6.42 -0.64
N LEU A 43 7.44 7.20 -1.50
CA LEU A 43 6.95 6.75 -2.80
C LEU A 43 8.04 6.17 -3.71
N LYS A 44 9.24 6.73 -3.69
CA LYS A 44 10.34 6.31 -4.57
C LYS A 44 10.90 4.92 -4.26
N GLY A 45 10.76 4.46 -3.03
CA GLY A 45 11.39 3.23 -2.56
C GLY A 45 10.43 2.05 -2.40
N ILE A 46 9.15 2.20 -2.66
CA ILE A 46 8.14 1.14 -2.47
C ILE A 46 8.51 -0.12 -3.24
N SER A 47 8.90 0.01 -4.50
CA SER A 47 9.30 -1.12 -5.35
C SER A 47 10.42 -1.95 -4.72
N GLU A 48 11.50 -1.30 -4.33
CA GLU A 48 12.66 -1.99 -3.74
C GLU A 48 12.34 -2.57 -2.35
N PHE A 49 11.49 -1.89 -1.58
CA PHE A 49 11.01 -2.41 -0.31
C PHE A 49 10.22 -3.72 -0.49
N ILE A 50 9.28 -3.76 -1.45
CA ILE A 50 8.48 -4.97 -1.74
C ILE A 50 9.39 -6.13 -2.17
N LYS A 51 10.37 -5.89 -3.05
CA LYS A 51 11.31 -6.92 -3.49
C LYS A 51 12.17 -7.49 -2.35
N LYS A 52 12.46 -6.68 -1.33
CA LYS A 52 13.19 -7.12 -0.13
C LYS A 52 12.28 -7.86 0.84
N LEU A 53 11.08 -7.37 1.06
CA LEU A 53 10.13 -7.94 2.01
C LEU A 53 9.53 -9.25 1.50
N GLY A 54 9.15 -9.31 0.23
CA GLY A 54 8.44 -10.45 -0.35
C GLY A 54 9.08 -11.81 -0.10
N PRO A 55 10.40 -11.98 -0.34
CA PRO A 55 11.09 -13.25 -0.05
C PRO A 55 11.14 -13.65 1.43
N THR A 56 10.88 -12.73 2.35
CA THR A 56 10.88 -12.98 3.80
C THR A 56 9.51 -13.36 4.35
N LEU A 57 8.45 -13.23 3.53
CA LEU A 57 7.10 -13.59 3.93
C LEU A 57 6.99 -15.10 4.18
N ASP A 58 6.17 -15.47 5.17
CA ASP A 58 5.95 -16.85 5.54
C ASP A 58 5.36 -17.67 4.37
N PRO A 59 6.07 -18.68 3.84
CA PRO A 59 5.59 -19.49 2.71
C PRO A 59 4.38 -20.35 3.05
N GLU A 60 4.08 -20.57 4.35
CA GLU A 60 2.85 -21.23 4.76
C GLU A 60 1.62 -20.34 4.56
N LYS A 61 1.81 -19.01 4.58
CA LYS A 61 0.74 -18.02 4.44
C LYS A 61 0.70 -17.38 3.06
N PHE A 62 1.84 -17.20 2.42
CA PHE A 62 1.97 -16.52 1.13
C PHE A 62 2.45 -17.45 0.03
N GLU A 63 1.98 -17.20 -1.18
CA GLU A 63 2.47 -17.86 -2.39
C GLU A 63 3.01 -16.82 -3.38
N LYS A 64 4.04 -17.21 -4.12
CA LYS A 64 4.58 -16.39 -5.21
C LYS A 64 3.82 -16.70 -6.49
N ARG A 65 3.02 -15.74 -6.99
CA ARG A 65 2.19 -15.91 -8.21
C ARG A 65 2.83 -15.37 -9.48
N GLY A 66 3.99 -14.74 -9.39
CA GLY A 66 4.70 -14.17 -10.53
C GLY A 66 6.01 -13.54 -10.13
N GLU A 67 6.64 -12.82 -11.07
CA GLU A 67 7.85 -12.07 -10.77
C GLU A 67 7.54 -10.93 -9.79
N ASP A 68 8.14 -11.04 -8.60
CA ASP A 68 7.93 -10.10 -7.48
C ASP A 68 6.45 -9.90 -7.08
N ILE A 69 5.62 -10.94 -7.21
CA ILE A 69 4.22 -10.94 -6.79
C ILE A 69 4.00 -11.99 -5.70
N TRP A 70 3.67 -11.52 -4.49
CA TRP A 70 3.33 -12.36 -3.34
C TRP A 70 1.89 -12.13 -2.93
N VAL A 71 1.13 -13.21 -2.82
CA VAL A 71 -0.30 -13.17 -2.49
C VAL A 71 -0.56 -14.10 -1.32
N ALA A 72 -1.22 -13.60 -0.29
CA ALA A 72 -1.65 -14.45 0.81
C ALA A 72 -2.65 -15.51 0.32
N LYS A 73 -2.50 -16.74 0.80
CA LYS A 73 -3.38 -17.86 0.44
C LYS A 73 -4.84 -17.64 0.84
N SER A 74 -5.06 -16.80 1.86
CA SER A 74 -6.40 -16.38 2.31
C SER A 74 -6.99 -15.21 1.52
N ALA A 75 -6.19 -14.55 0.67
CA ALA A 75 -6.67 -13.44 -0.14
C ALA A 75 -7.56 -13.92 -1.30
N LYS A 76 -8.53 -13.12 -1.67
CA LYS A 76 -9.46 -13.37 -2.79
C LYS A 76 -9.09 -12.45 -3.96
N VAL A 77 -8.58 -13.03 -5.02
CA VAL A 77 -8.24 -12.30 -6.25
C VAL A 77 -9.13 -12.79 -7.38
N ALA A 78 -9.92 -11.86 -7.95
CA ALA A 78 -10.78 -12.19 -9.09
C ALA A 78 -9.94 -12.65 -10.29
N PRO A 79 -10.36 -13.70 -11.03
CA PRO A 79 -9.62 -14.19 -12.20
C PRO A 79 -9.43 -13.15 -13.31
N THR A 80 -10.25 -12.11 -13.31
CA THR A 80 -10.23 -10.99 -14.26
C THR A 80 -9.38 -9.81 -13.81
N ALA A 81 -8.80 -9.87 -12.59
CA ALA A 81 -7.87 -8.86 -12.14
C ALA A 81 -6.52 -9.01 -12.86
N CYS A 82 -5.92 -7.89 -13.24
CA CYS A 82 -4.58 -7.85 -13.82
C CYS A 82 -3.58 -7.41 -12.76
N LEU A 83 -2.61 -8.27 -12.47
CA LEU A 83 -1.61 -8.01 -11.43
C LEU A 83 -0.22 -7.92 -12.05
N ASN A 84 0.47 -6.80 -11.84
CA ASN A 84 1.88 -6.61 -12.16
C ASN A 84 2.69 -6.43 -10.86
N GLY A 85 3.89 -6.98 -10.82
CA GLY A 85 4.84 -6.79 -9.72
C GLY A 85 5.64 -5.48 -9.83
N PRO A 86 6.35 -5.11 -8.76
CA PRO A 86 6.35 -5.74 -7.43
C PRO A 86 5.03 -5.52 -6.68
N LEU A 87 4.53 -6.56 -6.03
CA LEU A 87 3.21 -6.53 -5.40
C LEU A 87 3.14 -7.49 -4.20
N ILE A 88 2.55 -7.02 -3.10
CA ILE A 88 2.12 -7.88 -2.00
C ILE A 88 0.62 -7.68 -1.80
N ILE A 89 -0.13 -8.78 -1.78
CA ILE A 89 -1.54 -8.83 -1.37
C ILE A 89 -1.61 -9.63 -0.07
N ASP A 90 -1.97 -8.94 1.01
CA ASP A 90 -1.92 -9.48 2.37
C ASP A 90 -3.13 -10.35 2.70
N GLU A 91 -3.10 -10.97 3.89
CA GLU A 91 -4.11 -11.92 4.36
C GLU A 91 -5.53 -11.32 4.28
N GLU A 92 -6.49 -12.12 3.86
CA GLU A 92 -7.92 -11.77 3.78
C GLU A 92 -8.25 -10.55 2.89
N ALA A 93 -7.28 -10.02 2.15
CA ALA A 93 -7.53 -8.94 1.19
C ALA A 93 -8.35 -9.45 0.00
N GLU A 94 -9.11 -8.54 -0.60
CA GLU A 94 -9.94 -8.83 -1.77
C GLU A 94 -9.59 -7.90 -2.93
N VAL A 95 -9.22 -8.47 -4.07
CA VAL A 95 -9.01 -7.76 -5.33
C VAL A 95 -10.10 -8.16 -6.31
N ARG A 96 -10.99 -7.22 -6.60
CA ARG A 96 -12.24 -7.49 -7.31
C ARG A 96 -12.08 -7.50 -8.83
N HIS A 97 -13.19 -7.84 -9.50
CA HIS A 97 -13.31 -7.95 -10.96
C HIS A 97 -12.70 -6.74 -11.70
N CYS A 98 -11.87 -7.02 -12.71
CA CYS A 98 -11.21 -6.03 -13.56
C CYS A 98 -10.35 -4.99 -12.83
N ALA A 99 -9.96 -5.22 -11.57
CA ALA A 99 -8.97 -4.38 -10.92
C ALA A 99 -7.62 -4.51 -11.66
N PHE A 100 -6.90 -3.39 -11.76
CA PHE A 100 -5.59 -3.34 -12.40
C PHE A 100 -4.53 -2.84 -11.42
N VAL A 101 -3.65 -3.72 -10.96
CA VAL A 101 -2.49 -3.33 -10.16
C VAL A 101 -1.28 -3.20 -11.07
N ARG A 102 -0.81 -1.98 -11.25
CA ARG A 102 0.33 -1.68 -12.16
C ARG A 102 1.68 -1.99 -11.56
N GLY A 103 1.75 -2.33 -10.28
CA GLY A 103 2.96 -2.65 -9.57
C GLY A 103 3.38 -1.60 -8.54
N SER A 104 4.43 -1.93 -7.80
CA SER A 104 4.89 -1.16 -6.64
C SER A 104 3.78 -0.92 -5.63
N ALA A 105 2.99 -1.96 -5.33
CA ALA A 105 1.82 -1.84 -4.47
C ALA A 105 1.81 -2.86 -3.33
N ILE A 106 1.28 -2.45 -2.19
CA ILE A 106 0.93 -3.31 -1.06
C ILE A 106 -0.56 -3.15 -0.81
N VAL A 107 -1.30 -4.24 -0.82
CA VAL A 107 -2.70 -4.29 -0.41
C VAL A 107 -2.76 -4.92 0.97
N GLY A 108 -3.06 -4.11 1.98
CA GLY A 108 -3.03 -4.52 3.39
C GLY A 108 -4.09 -5.54 3.76
N LYS A 109 -3.93 -6.15 4.92
CA LYS A 109 -4.78 -7.21 5.45
C LYS A 109 -6.26 -6.79 5.50
N GLY A 110 -7.15 -7.63 4.99
CA GLY A 110 -8.59 -7.39 4.99
C GLY A 110 -9.05 -6.20 4.16
N SER A 111 -8.18 -5.63 3.32
CA SER A 111 -8.52 -4.49 2.46
C SER A 111 -9.20 -4.93 1.17
N VAL A 112 -9.95 -4.04 0.59
CA VAL A 112 -10.68 -4.30 -0.67
C VAL A 112 -10.24 -3.32 -1.75
N VAL A 113 -9.79 -3.87 -2.87
CA VAL A 113 -9.59 -3.14 -4.13
C VAL A 113 -10.81 -3.38 -5.01
N GLY A 114 -11.61 -2.34 -5.18
CA GLY A 114 -12.90 -2.40 -5.86
C GLY A 114 -12.81 -2.73 -7.34
N ASN A 115 -13.96 -3.06 -7.93
CA ASN A 115 -14.10 -3.36 -9.35
C ASN A 115 -13.50 -2.24 -10.21
N SER A 116 -12.71 -2.59 -11.22
CA SER A 116 -12.11 -1.66 -12.18
C SER A 116 -11.31 -0.51 -11.56
N THR A 117 -10.75 -0.74 -10.39
CA THR A 117 -9.85 0.19 -9.72
C THR A 117 -8.43 -0.04 -10.18
N GLU A 118 -7.70 1.03 -10.44
CA GLU A 118 -6.28 1.00 -10.76
C GLU A 118 -5.44 1.43 -9.56
N LEU A 119 -4.43 0.64 -9.21
CA LEU A 119 -3.42 0.98 -8.20
C LEU A 119 -2.05 1.12 -8.84
N LYS A 120 -1.31 2.17 -8.44
CA LYS A 120 0.06 2.37 -8.88
C LYS A 120 0.91 3.06 -7.82
N ASN A 121 1.93 2.37 -7.35
CA ASN A 121 2.90 2.92 -6.40
C ASN A 121 2.28 3.31 -5.06
N ASP A 122 1.51 2.37 -4.46
CA ASP A 122 0.68 2.59 -3.29
C ASP A 122 0.99 1.64 -2.15
N ILE A 123 0.71 2.10 -0.93
CA ILE A 123 0.61 1.27 0.26
C ILE A 123 -0.80 1.44 0.84
N ILE A 124 -1.69 0.50 0.51
CA ILE A 124 -3.02 0.42 1.10
C ILE A 124 -2.88 -0.25 2.47
N PHE A 125 -3.32 0.43 3.51
CA PHE A 125 -3.25 -0.07 4.89
C PHE A 125 -4.31 -1.14 5.14
N ASN A 126 -4.26 -1.79 6.31
CA ASN A 126 -5.22 -2.83 6.68
C ASN A 126 -6.66 -2.29 6.72
N SER A 127 -7.62 -3.13 6.35
CA SER A 127 -9.06 -2.85 6.42
C SER A 127 -9.53 -1.62 5.63
N VAL A 128 -8.73 -1.15 4.66
CA VAL A 128 -9.10 -0.04 3.77
C VAL A 128 -10.02 -0.52 2.66
N GLN A 129 -11.06 0.24 2.38
CA GLN A 129 -11.99 0.01 1.27
C GLN A 129 -11.72 1.01 0.15
N VAL A 130 -11.15 0.56 -0.97
CA VAL A 130 -11.02 1.37 -2.18
C VAL A 130 -12.23 1.05 -3.07
N PRO A 131 -13.19 1.97 -3.26
CA PRO A 131 -14.39 1.70 -4.05
C PRO A 131 -14.07 1.41 -5.52
N HIS A 132 -15.08 0.97 -6.28
CA HIS A 132 -14.96 0.74 -7.71
C HIS A 132 -14.65 2.02 -8.51
N TYR A 133 -14.02 1.85 -9.69
CA TYR A 133 -13.69 2.92 -10.64
C TYR A 133 -12.82 4.04 -10.05
N ASN A 134 -11.85 3.69 -9.21
CA ASN A 134 -10.88 4.64 -8.68
C ASN A 134 -9.50 4.45 -9.34
N TYR A 135 -8.73 5.52 -9.29
CA TYR A 135 -7.29 5.52 -9.52
C TYR A 135 -6.59 5.98 -8.25
N VAL A 136 -5.65 5.19 -7.74
CA VAL A 136 -4.87 5.46 -6.52
C VAL A 136 -3.39 5.36 -6.83
#